data_ca41903d96043316bffe1aeb165f367b
#
_entry.id   ca41903d96043316bffe1aeb165f367b
#
_cell.length_a   1.000
_cell.length_b   1.000
_cell.length_c   1.000
_cell.angle_alpha   90.00
_cell.angle_beta   90.00
_cell.angle_gamma   90.00
#
_symmetry.space_group_name_H-M   'P 1'
#
loop_
_entity.id
_entity.type
_entity.pdbx_description
1 polymer ?
#
loop_
_entity_poly.entity_id
_entity_poly.type
_entity_poly.pdbx_seq_one_letter_code
_entity_poly.pdbx_strand_id
1 'polypeptide(L)'
;ALSKKGYEFFLVSDSGLLSNYSDDDYKEAGAKIVSQNEVFDCDIVCKVNAPSDEEVSLLKSGTLFISLLQTIKEIDCVKKLADKKVSAFSLNLLPRTTLAQKMDVLSSQANIAGYKAVLIGSNHIGKYMPLLMTAAGTISPARTLVIGAGVAGLQAIATAKRLGSQVEAFDVRPEVKEQVESLGAKFIEVDSDSDDGVGSGGYASETSEEYKAKQQELMKERVGKSDIVITTALIPNRPAPMLIPKSMVETMAPGSVIMDLASENGGNCELTQENEIVNHNGVLIDGNSNLPSTMAYHSSQLFSKNIEAIIDHCHSEEGFKLDKEDEIIDGMLFIENGEIRHQQTKESM
;
A
#
# COMPACT_ATOMS: atom_id res chain seq x y z
N ALA A 1 11.63 15.51 -17.05
CA ALA A 1 11.78 16.82 -16.38
C ALA A 1 13.17 16.96 -15.76
N LEU A 2 13.64 16.00 -14.96
CA LEU A 2 14.95 16.06 -14.26
C LEU A 2 16.14 16.17 -15.22
N SER A 3 16.12 15.55 -16.43
CA SER A 3 17.17 15.71 -17.43
C SER A 3 17.41 17.17 -17.82
N LYS A 4 16.34 18.00 -17.80
CA LYS A 4 16.46 19.46 -18.06
C LYS A 4 17.15 20.22 -16.93
N LYS A 5 17.27 19.60 -15.76
CA LYS A 5 17.99 20.12 -14.58
C LYS A 5 19.43 19.59 -14.48
N GLY A 6 19.89 18.88 -15.52
CA GLY A 6 21.25 18.37 -15.60
C GLY A 6 21.48 16.99 -15.01
N TYR A 7 20.43 16.27 -14.60
CA TYR A 7 20.58 14.89 -14.15
C TYR A 7 20.80 13.95 -15.33
N GLU A 8 21.78 13.05 -15.19
CA GLU A 8 22.00 11.93 -16.09
C GLU A 8 21.32 10.66 -15.52
N PHE A 9 20.76 9.83 -16.40
CA PHE A 9 20.04 8.61 -15.99
C PHE A 9 20.76 7.38 -16.51
N PHE A 10 20.96 6.42 -15.62
CA PHE A 10 21.60 5.14 -15.89
C PHE A 10 20.65 4.01 -15.47
N LEU A 11 20.41 3.04 -16.34
CA LEU A 11 19.53 1.91 -16.08
C LEU A 11 20.23 0.60 -16.49
N VAL A 12 19.92 -0.45 -15.77
CA VAL A 12 20.27 -1.82 -16.20
C VAL A 12 19.37 -2.23 -17.36
N SER A 13 19.90 -2.99 -18.33
CA SER A 13 19.09 -3.55 -19.42
C SER A 13 17.87 -4.30 -18.89
N ASP A 14 16.77 -4.21 -19.62
CA ASP A 14 15.49 -4.85 -19.33
C ASP A 14 14.78 -4.41 -18.03
N SER A 15 15.27 -3.37 -17.35
CA SER A 15 14.68 -2.87 -16.07
C SER A 15 13.22 -2.46 -16.19
N GLY A 16 12.80 -1.98 -17.38
CA GLY A 16 11.44 -1.54 -17.64
C GLY A 16 10.54 -2.55 -18.33
N LEU A 17 11.06 -3.71 -18.71
CA LEU A 17 10.38 -4.64 -19.63
C LEU A 17 9.03 -5.11 -19.09
N LEU A 18 8.93 -5.47 -17.80
CA LEU A 18 7.68 -5.88 -17.17
C LEU A 18 6.66 -4.74 -17.06
N SER A 19 7.11 -3.50 -17.21
CA SER A 19 6.27 -2.30 -17.23
C SER A 19 6.00 -1.79 -18.65
N ASN A 20 6.33 -2.60 -19.67
CA ASN A 20 6.21 -2.27 -21.09
C ASN A 20 7.07 -1.08 -21.55
N TYR A 21 8.23 -0.88 -20.95
CA TYR A 21 9.24 0.08 -21.37
C TYR A 21 10.49 -0.68 -21.81
N SER A 22 10.87 -0.53 -23.06
CA SER A 22 12.09 -1.12 -23.64
C SER A 22 13.32 -0.28 -23.30
N ASP A 23 14.50 -0.87 -23.45
CA ASP A 23 15.76 -0.13 -23.36
C ASP A 23 15.85 1.00 -24.38
N ASP A 24 15.23 0.84 -25.55
CA ASP A 24 15.21 1.87 -26.58
C ASP A 24 14.32 3.05 -26.21
N ASP A 25 13.17 2.83 -25.53
CA ASP A 25 12.35 3.91 -24.97
C ASP A 25 13.14 4.77 -23.97
N TYR A 26 13.96 4.11 -23.13
CA TYR A 26 14.81 4.83 -22.18
C TYR A 26 15.94 5.60 -22.87
N LYS A 27 16.58 5.01 -23.89
CA LYS A 27 17.62 5.70 -24.68
C LYS A 27 17.06 6.91 -25.41
N GLU A 28 15.87 6.78 -26.03
CA GLU A 28 15.16 7.90 -26.67
C GLU A 28 14.81 9.02 -25.68
N ALA A 29 14.51 8.66 -24.43
CA ALA A 29 14.29 9.62 -23.33
C ALA A 29 15.60 10.25 -22.80
N GLY A 30 16.77 9.81 -23.28
CA GLY A 30 18.08 10.34 -22.91
C GLY A 30 18.80 9.58 -21.80
N ALA A 31 18.32 8.39 -21.41
CA ALA A 31 19.00 7.55 -20.44
C ALA A 31 20.08 6.68 -21.10
N LYS A 32 21.03 6.20 -20.32
CA LYS A 32 22.09 5.29 -20.71
C LYS A 32 21.83 3.91 -20.14
N ILE A 33 21.86 2.88 -20.98
CA ILE A 33 21.80 1.49 -20.55
C ILE A 33 23.22 1.02 -20.25
N VAL A 34 23.44 0.60 -19.00
CA VAL A 34 24.77 0.27 -18.46
C VAL A 34 24.71 -1.02 -17.63
N SER A 35 25.86 -1.47 -17.14
CA SER A 35 25.92 -2.62 -16.22
C SER A 35 25.34 -2.29 -14.83
N GLN A 36 24.98 -3.34 -14.07
CA GLN A 36 24.53 -3.19 -12.71
C GLN A 36 25.56 -2.47 -11.83
N ASN A 37 26.84 -2.78 -11.97
CA ASN A 37 27.90 -2.12 -11.20
C ASN A 37 27.94 -0.60 -11.44
N GLU A 38 27.77 -0.17 -12.70
CA GLU A 38 27.75 1.25 -13.03
C GLU A 38 26.52 1.96 -12.46
N VAL A 39 25.34 1.30 -12.42
CA VAL A 39 24.15 1.88 -11.79
C VAL A 39 24.36 2.09 -10.29
N PHE A 40 24.97 1.12 -9.60
CA PHE A 40 25.21 1.23 -8.16
C PHE A 40 26.40 2.13 -7.80
N ASP A 41 27.20 2.60 -8.79
CA ASP A 41 28.24 3.62 -8.62
C ASP A 41 27.75 5.07 -8.84
N CYS A 42 26.45 5.26 -9.06
CA CYS A 42 25.84 6.58 -9.21
C CYS A 42 25.77 7.36 -7.88
N ASP A 43 25.60 8.69 -7.96
CA ASP A 43 25.44 9.56 -6.79
C ASP A 43 24.09 9.33 -6.10
N ILE A 44 23.04 9.02 -6.88
CA ILE A 44 21.71 8.68 -6.39
C ILE A 44 21.28 7.36 -7.02
N VAL A 45 20.92 6.39 -6.20
CA VAL A 45 20.40 5.09 -6.64
C VAL A 45 18.97 4.93 -6.14
N CYS A 46 18.02 4.77 -7.08
CA CYS A 46 16.62 4.57 -6.78
C CYS A 46 16.19 3.15 -7.11
N LYS A 47 15.52 2.50 -6.17
CA LYS A 47 14.96 1.16 -6.34
C LYS A 47 13.57 1.08 -5.70
N VAL A 48 12.70 0.21 -6.19
CA VAL A 48 11.36 0.04 -5.58
C VAL A 48 11.49 -0.60 -4.20
N ASN A 49 12.09 -1.78 -4.13
CA ASN A 49 12.24 -2.53 -2.87
C ASN A 49 13.60 -2.28 -2.23
N ALA A 50 13.76 -2.73 -0.98
CA ALA A 50 15.04 -2.76 -0.29
C ALA A 50 16.12 -3.48 -1.13
N PRO A 51 17.40 -3.10 -1.01
CA PRO A 51 18.48 -3.72 -1.77
C PRO A 51 18.81 -5.10 -1.20
N SER A 52 19.22 -6.03 -2.09
CA SER A 52 19.82 -7.28 -1.67
C SER A 52 21.25 -7.07 -1.10
N ASP A 53 21.78 -8.09 -0.43
CA ASP A 53 23.14 -8.05 0.09
C ASP A 53 24.19 -7.80 -1.00
N GLU A 54 24.00 -8.41 -2.17
CA GLU A 54 24.87 -8.20 -3.33
C GLU A 54 24.79 -6.76 -3.81
N GLU A 55 23.60 -6.20 -3.93
CA GLU A 55 23.38 -4.81 -4.35
C GLU A 55 23.99 -3.82 -3.34
N VAL A 56 23.83 -4.05 -2.03
CA VAL A 56 24.49 -3.24 -1.01
C VAL A 56 26.02 -3.29 -1.19
N SER A 57 26.60 -4.44 -1.55
CA SER A 57 28.03 -4.57 -1.78
C SER A 57 28.55 -3.70 -2.91
N LEU A 58 27.72 -3.39 -3.91
CA LEU A 58 28.06 -2.58 -5.07
C LEU A 58 27.98 -1.06 -4.82
N LEU A 59 27.24 -0.61 -3.78
CA LEU A 59 27.10 0.80 -3.47
C LEU A 59 28.45 1.43 -3.08
N LYS A 60 28.72 2.62 -3.59
CA LYS A 60 29.86 3.42 -3.15
C LYS A 60 29.53 4.27 -1.92
N SER A 61 30.55 4.58 -1.13
CA SER A 61 30.42 5.53 -0.02
C SER A 61 29.96 6.90 -0.54
N GLY A 62 29.00 7.52 0.15
CA GLY A 62 28.44 8.82 -0.20
C GLY A 62 27.24 8.79 -1.16
N THR A 63 26.89 7.62 -1.73
CA THR A 63 25.65 7.47 -2.52
C THR A 63 24.43 7.78 -1.65
N LEU A 64 23.42 8.44 -2.23
CA LEU A 64 22.08 8.49 -1.69
C LEU A 64 21.27 7.32 -2.24
N PHE A 65 20.84 6.40 -1.39
CA PHE A 65 19.99 5.27 -1.74
C PHE A 65 18.53 5.57 -1.39
N ILE A 66 17.59 5.37 -2.33
CA ILE A 66 16.16 5.67 -2.16
C ILE A 66 15.34 4.43 -2.46
N SER A 67 14.57 3.94 -1.49
CA SER A 67 13.68 2.79 -1.69
C SER A 67 12.52 2.73 -0.69
N LEU A 68 11.57 1.84 -0.96
CA LEU A 68 10.71 1.29 0.09
C LEU A 68 11.58 0.38 0.96
N LEU A 69 11.69 0.70 2.25
CA LEU A 69 12.43 -0.07 3.23
C LEU A 69 11.80 0.09 4.60
N GLN A 70 11.37 -1.02 5.19
CA GLN A 70 10.80 -1.03 6.54
C GLN A 70 11.94 -1.09 7.57
N THR A 71 12.46 0.08 7.96
CA THR A 71 13.70 0.23 8.72
C THR A 71 13.76 -0.54 10.03
N ILE A 72 12.60 -0.82 10.65
CA ILE A 72 12.49 -1.58 11.90
C ILE A 72 12.48 -3.10 11.68
N LYS A 73 11.99 -3.55 10.51
CA LYS A 73 11.93 -4.98 10.18
C LYS A 73 13.20 -5.46 9.48
N GLU A 74 13.80 -4.61 8.66
CA GLU A 74 14.95 -4.94 7.80
C GLU A 74 16.27 -4.48 8.41
N ILE A 75 16.44 -4.73 9.73
CA ILE A 75 17.59 -4.25 10.54
C ILE A 75 18.94 -4.66 9.94
N ASP A 76 19.06 -5.87 9.41
CA ASP A 76 20.33 -6.35 8.82
C ASP A 76 20.70 -5.57 7.56
N CYS A 77 19.71 -5.24 6.72
CA CYS A 77 19.91 -4.38 5.55
C CYS A 77 20.32 -2.96 6.00
N VAL A 78 19.67 -2.41 7.02
CA VAL A 78 20.03 -1.09 7.59
C VAL A 78 21.47 -1.06 8.07
N LYS A 79 21.93 -2.09 8.80
CA LYS A 79 23.33 -2.19 9.27
C LYS A 79 24.32 -2.19 8.10
N LYS A 80 24.04 -3.01 7.08
CA LYS A 80 24.91 -3.12 5.90
C LYS A 80 24.99 -1.79 5.12
N LEU A 81 23.87 -1.08 4.97
CA LEU A 81 23.84 0.25 4.37
C LEU A 81 24.66 1.26 5.18
N ALA A 82 24.55 1.23 6.52
CA ALA A 82 25.34 2.08 7.40
C ALA A 82 26.84 1.79 7.30
N ASP A 83 27.24 0.51 7.28
CA ASP A 83 28.64 0.09 7.13
C ASP A 83 29.27 0.55 5.81
N LYS A 84 28.43 0.67 4.75
CA LYS A 84 28.85 1.21 3.44
C LYS A 84 29.01 2.72 3.42
N LYS A 85 28.66 3.43 4.50
CA LYS A 85 28.72 4.89 4.61
C LYS A 85 27.91 5.60 3.51
N VAL A 86 26.75 5.05 3.16
CA VAL A 86 25.79 5.68 2.28
C VAL A 86 24.84 6.58 3.08
N SER A 87 24.15 7.49 2.40
CA SER A 87 22.95 8.12 2.91
C SER A 87 21.73 7.39 2.37
N ALA A 88 20.66 7.28 3.13
CA ALA A 88 19.49 6.52 2.67
C ALA A 88 18.15 7.17 3.07
N PHE A 89 17.26 7.27 2.07
CA PHE A 89 15.85 7.60 2.26
C PHE A 89 15.02 6.32 2.33
N SER A 90 14.17 6.23 3.35
CA SER A 90 13.07 5.27 3.34
C SER A 90 11.78 5.97 2.92
N LEU A 91 11.18 5.53 1.82
CA LEU A 91 9.88 6.02 1.35
C LEU A 91 8.73 5.67 2.32
N ASN A 92 8.96 4.69 3.21
CA ASN A 92 8.02 4.34 4.28
C ASN A 92 7.98 5.38 5.41
N LEU A 93 9.01 6.21 5.54
CA LEU A 93 9.14 7.23 6.58
C LEU A 93 8.73 8.63 6.11
N LEU A 94 8.21 8.77 4.87
CA LEU A 94 7.73 10.04 4.36
C LEU A 94 6.68 10.66 5.31
N PRO A 95 6.89 11.91 5.81
CA PRO A 95 5.91 12.60 6.63
C PRO A 95 4.57 12.80 5.93
N ARG A 96 3.47 12.65 6.65
CA ARG A 96 2.12 12.80 6.10
C ARG A 96 1.65 14.26 6.12
N THR A 97 2.27 15.09 5.31
CA THR A 97 1.93 16.52 5.17
C THR A 97 1.33 16.79 3.79
N THR A 98 0.66 17.93 3.63
CA THR A 98 0.06 18.33 2.35
C THR A 98 1.12 18.47 1.25
N LEU A 99 2.31 18.98 1.58
CA LEU A 99 3.42 19.13 0.63
C LEU A 99 3.96 17.77 0.17
N ALA A 100 4.00 16.78 1.05
CA ALA A 100 4.53 15.45 0.77
C ALA A 100 3.60 14.58 -0.09
N GLN A 101 2.34 14.95 -0.29
CA GLN A 101 1.36 14.11 -1.02
C GLN A 101 1.84 13.66 -2.41
N LYS A 102 2.57 14.52 -3.13
CA LYS A 102 3.13 14.16 -4.45
C LYS A 102 4.24 13.11 -4.38
N MET A 103 4.85 12.96 -3.22
CA MET A 103 5.97 12.06 -2.94
C MET A 103 5.51 10.73 -2.33
N ASP A 104 4.22 10.62 -1.95
CA ASP A 104 3.67 9.49 -1.20
C ASP A 104 3.51 8.26 -2.09
N VAL A 105 4.59 7.45 -2.12
CA VAL A 105 4.63 6.16 -2.81
C VAL A 105 3.65 5.18 -2.20
N LEU A 106 3.51 5.15 -0.87
CA LEU A 106 2.61 4.20 -0.21
C LEU A 106 1.16 4.45 -0.63
N SER A 107 0.71 5.71 -0.68
CA SER A 107 -0.63 6.04 -1.14
C SER A 107 -0.84 5.74 -2.62
N SER A 108 0.13 6.03 -3.48
CA SER A 108 0.01 5.76 -4.90
C SER A 108 -0.10 4.26 -5.20
N GLN A 109 0.69 3.42 -4.53
CA GLN A 109 0.64 1.97 -4.69
C GLN A 109 -0.58 1.35 -3.99
N ALA A 110 -0.99 1.85 -2.82
CA ALA A 110 -2.22 1.43 -2.15
C ALA A 110 -3.47 1.66 -3.00
N ASN A 111 -3.53 2.76 -3.75
CA ASN A 111 -4.62 3.02 -4.70
C ASN A 111 -4.72 1.91 -5.76
N ILE A 112 -3.59 1.53 -6.36
CA ILE A 112 -3.53 0.43 -7.34
C ILE A 112 -3.94 -0.90 -6.71
N ALA A 113 -3.47 -1.18 -5.50
CA ALA A 113 -3.82 -2.40 -4.78
C ALA A 113 -5.34 -2.50 -4.56
N GLY A 114 -5.99 -1.42 -4.10
CA GLY A 114 -7.44 -1.36 -3.93
C GLY A 114 -8.22 -1.59 -5.21
N TYR A 115 -7.78 -0.99 -6.33
CA TYR A 115 -8.36 -1.24 -7.64
C TYR A 115 -8.22 -2.71 -8.06
N LYS A 116 -7.02 -3.26 -7.95
CA LYS A 116 -6.70 -4.62 -8.40
C LYS A 116 -7.41 -5.67 -7.56
N ALA A 117 -7.52 -5.46 -6.24
CA ALA A 117 -8.24 -6.37 -5.34
C ALA A 117 -9.69 -6.59 -5.78
N VAL A 118 -10.39 -5.54 -6.19
CA VAL A 118 -11.78 -5.67 -6.70
C VAL A 118 -11.81 -6.49 -7.99
N LEU A 119 -10.88 -6.26 -8.92
CA LEU A 119 -10.86 -7.01 -10.18
C LEU A 119 -10.57 -8.49 -9.96
N ILE A 120 -9.62 -8.82 -9.09
CA ILE A 120 -9.30 -10.21 -8.74
C ILE A 120 -10.48 -10.83 -7.99
N GLY A 121 -11.01 -10.16 -6.97
CA GLY A 121 -12.18 -10.63 -6.24
C GLY A 121 -13.39 -10.87 -7.14
N SER A 122 -13.67 -9.98 -8.09
CA SER A 122 -14.74 -10.16 -9.07
C SER A 122 -14.52 -11.35 -10.01
N ASN A 123 -13.26 -11.69 -10.30
CA ASN A 123 -12.91 -12.87 -11.10
C ASN A 123 -13.05 -14.18 -10.32
N HIS A 124 -12.85 -14.14 -8.99
CA HIS A 124 -12.98 -15.32 -8.13
C HIS A 124 -14.44 -15.73 -7.89
N ILE A 125 -15.37 -14.77 -7.82
CA ILE A 125 -16.78 -15.09 -7.60
C ILE A 125 -17.44 -15.53 -8.90
N GLY A 126 -18.32 -16.53 -8.85
CA GLY A 126 -19.12 -16.97 -9.98
C GLY A 126 -20.42 -16.17 -10.18
N LYS A 127 -20.42 -14.87 -9.82
CA LYS A 127 -21.62 -14.01 -9.82
C LYS A 127 -21.39 -12.73 -10.62
N TYR A 128 -22.49 -12.17 -11.15
CA TYR A 128 -22.42 -10.82 -11.74
C TYR A 128 -22.21 -9.76 -10.67
N MET A 129 -21.32 -8.83 -10.96
CA MET A 129 -21.15 -7.64 -10.11
C MET A 129 -22.38 -6.73 -10.17
N PRO A 130 -22.92 -6.36 -11.37
CA PRO A 130 -24.11 -5.52 -11.49
C PRO A 130 -25.43 -6.29 -11.41
N LEU A 131 -26.53 -5.56 -11.20
CA LEU A 131 -27.86 -6.02 -11.47
C LEU A 131 -27.99 -6.39 -12.95
N LEU A 132 -28.54 -7.56 -13.24
CA LEU A 132 -28.84 -7.99 -14.59
C LEU A 132 -30.34 -8.34 -14.72
N MET A 133 -30.98 -7.81 -15.74
CA MET A 133 -32.39 -8.11 -16.08
C MET A 133 -32.45 -8.69 -17.50
N THR A 134 -32.98 -9.89 -17.62
CA THR A 134 -33.12 -10.59 -18.90
C THR A 134 -34.53 -11.19 -19.01
N ALA A 135 -34.87 -11.70 -20.20
CA ALA A 135 -36.12 -12.46 -20.39
C ALA A 135 -36.17 -13.73 -19.52
N ALA A 136 -35.03 -14.26 -19.10
CA ALA A 136 -34.90 -15.43 -18.21
C ALA A 136 -35.03 -15.07 -16.71
N GLY A 137 -35.09 -13.79 -16.36
CA GLY A 137 -35.24 -13.33 -14.98
C GLY A 137 -34.26 -12.23 -14.56
N THR A 138 -34.32 -11.89 -13.28
CA THR A 138 -33.50 -10.86 -12.65
C THR A 138 -32.43 -11.51 -11.76
N ILE A 139 -31.16 -11.10 -11.94
CA ILE A 139 -30.04 -11.52 -11.12
C ILE A 139 -29.64 -10.32 -10.24
N SER A 140 -29.65 -10.51 -8.92
CA SER A 140 -29.24 -9.49 -7.98
C SER A 140 -27.73 -9.21 -8.09
N PRO A 141 -27.31 -7.96 -7.86
CA PRO A 141 -25.89 -7.61 -7.89
C PRO A 141 -25.12 -8.27 -6.73
N ALA A 142 -23.83 -8.52 -6.96
CA ALA A 142 -22.95 -8.98 -5.90
C ALA A 142 -22.84 -7.95 -4.75
N ARG A 143 -22.60 -8.44 -3.55
CA ARG A 143 -22.40 -7.63 -2.35
C ARG A 143 -20.91 -7.58 -2.01
N THR A 144 -20.37 -6.36 -1.94
CA THR A 144 -18.98 -6.12 -1.57
C THR A 144 -18.92 -5.39 -0.24
N LEU A 145 -18.20 -5.96 0.72
CA LEU A 145 -17.87 -5.32 1.99
C LEU A 145 -16.39 -4.89 1.97
N VAL A 146 -16.14 -3.62 2.27
CA VAL A 146 -14.77 -3.10 2.40
C VAL A 146 -14.53 -2.75 3.87
N ILE A 147 -13.50 -3.35 4.48
CA ILE A 147 -13.09 -3.12 5.87
C ILE A 147 -11.79 -2.33 5.86
N GLY A 148 -11.89 -1.07 6.28
CA GLY A 148 -10.85 -0.06 6.14
C GLY A 148 -11.11 0.89 4.97
N ALA A 149 -11.37 2.17 5.25
CA ALA A 149 -11.63 3.22 4.27
C ALA A 149 -10.43 4.18 4.12
N GLY A 150 -9.20 3.63 4.12
CA GLY A 150 -8.00 4.34 3.69
C GLY A 150 -7.91 4.42 2.17
N VAL A 151 -6.75 4.80 1.63
CA VAL A 151 -6.55 4.99 0.17
C VAL A 151 -6.93 3.74 -0.63
N ALA A 152 -6.46 2.55 -0.21
CA ALA A 152 -6.81 1.29 -0.85
C ALA A 152 -8.31 0.99 -0.75
N GLY A 153 -8.90 1.16 0.43
CA GLY A 153 -10.32 0.91 0.67
C GLY A 153 -11.23 1.83 -0.13
N LEU A 154 -10.97 3.13 -0.13
CA LEU A 154 -11.75 4.10 -0.93
C LEU A 154 -11.67 3.79 -2.42
N GLN A 155 -10.48 3.41 -2.92
CA GLN A 155 -10.36 2.99 -4.32
C GLN A 155 -11.09 1.69 -4.61
N ALA A 156 -11.06 0.72 -3.68
CA ALA A 156 -11.82 -0.52 -3.80
C ALA A 156 -13.34 -0.22 -3.84
N ILE A 157 -13.83 0.64 -2.95
CA ILE A 157 -15.24 1.10 -2.94
C ILE A 157 -15.60 1.70 -4.31
N ALA A 158 -14.82 2.68 -4.79
CA ALA A 158 -15.08 3.34 -6.07
C ALA A 158 -15.09 2.34 -7.24
N THR A 159 -14.18 1.37 -7.23
CA THR A 159 -14.09 0.36 -8.30
C THR A 159 -15.26 -0.62 -8.25
N ALA A 160 -15.60 -1.17 -7.08
CA ALA A 160 -16.73 -2.08 -6.91
C ALA A 160 -18.07 -1.42 -7.28
N LYS A 161 -18.23 -0.13 -6.92
CA LYS A 161 -19.41 0.66 -7.35
C LYS A 161 -19.48 0.81 -8.86
N ARG A 162 -18.37 1.11 -9.55
CA ARG A 162 -18.32 1.20 -11.02
C ARG A 162 -18.65 -0.12 -11.71
N LEU A 163 -18.30 -1.25 -11.10
CA LEU A 163 -18.68 -2.58 -11.57
C LEU A 163 -20.15 -2.93 -11.27
N GLY A 164 -20.86 -2.10 -10.52
CA GLY A 164 -22.29 -2.25 -10.24
C GLY A 164 -22.63 -3.06 -8.99
N SER A 165 -21.64 -3.37 -8.15
CA SER A 165 -21.85 -4.05 -6.86
C SER A 165 -22.65 -3.21 -5.87
N GLN A 166 -23.36 -3.86 -4.96
CA GLN A 166 -23.85 -3.25 -3.73
C GLN A 166 -22.70 -3.18 -2.75
N VAL A 167 -22.21 -1.96 -2.45
CA VAL A 167 -21.03 -1.75 -1.63
C VAL A 167 -21.39 -1.21 -0.26
N GLU A 168 -20.93 -1.91 0.77
CA GLU A 168 -20.91 -1.46 2.16
C GLU A 168 -19.44 -1.28 2.60
N ALA A 169 -19.18 -0.34 3.52
CA ALA A 169 -17.86 -0.13 4.05
C ALA A 169 -17.90 0.11 5.57
N PHE A 170 -16.87 -0.35 6.25
CA PHE A 170 -16.64 -0.14 7.67
C PHE A 170 -15.24 0.45 7.90
N ASP A 171 -15.15 1.45 8.76
CA ASP A 171 -13.90 1.98 9.29
C ASP A 171 -14.12 2.40 10.75
N VAL A 172 -13.08 2.32 11.56
CA VAL A 172 -13.13 2.77 12.97
C VAL A 172 -13.14 4.30 13.11
N ARG A 173 -12.78 5.02 12.05
CA ARG A 173 -12.70 6.48 11.99
C ARG A 173 -14.00 7.04 11.41
N PRO A 174 -14.81 7.73 12.20
CA PRO A 174 -16.08 8.28 11.74
C PRO A 174 -15.93 9.37 10.67
N GLU A 175 -14.81 10.09 10.67
CA GLU A 175 -14.52 11.16 9.69
C GLU A 175 -14.41 10.67 8.24
N VAL A 176 -14.22 9.36 7.99
CA VAL A 176 -14.19 8.83 6.61
C VAL A 176 -15.59 8.51 6.06
N LYS A 177 -16.64 8.59 6.86
CA LYS A 177 -18.02 8.29 6.47
C LYS A 177 -18.45 9.10 5.24
N GLU A 178 -18.25 10.42 5.28
CA GLU A 178 -18.60 11.30 4.16
C GLU A 178 -17.88 10.90 2.86
N GLN A 179 -16.63 10.49 2.95
CA GLN A 179 -15.85 10.03 1.80
C GLN A 179 -16.43 8.73 1.21
N VAL A 180 -16.82 7.78 2.06
CA VAL A 180 -17.44 6.52 1.65
C VAL A 180 -18.79 6.78 0.97
N GLU A 181 -19.64 7.60 1.59
CA GLU A 181 -20.98 7.92 1.09
C GLU A 181 -20.91 8.72 -0.22
N SER A 182 -19.94 9.62 -0.37
CA SER A 182 -19.71 10.36 -1.61
C SER A 182 -19.37 9.46 -2.80
N LEU A 183 -18.79 8.28 -2.56
CA LEU A 183 -18.56 7.24 -3.57
C LEU A 183 -19.79 6.38 -3.85
N GLY A 184 -20.92 6.64 -3.16
CA GLY A 184 -22.18 5.91 -3.33
C GLY A 184 -22.23 4.58 -2.61
N ALA A 185 -21.35 4.31 -1.65
CA ALA A 185 -21.39 3.15 -0.78
C ALA A 185 -22.13 3.48 0.52
N LYS A 186 -22.60 2.44 1.22
CA LYS A 186 -23.22 2.59 2.53
C LYS A 186 -22.14 2.44 3.61
N PHE A 187 -22.00 3.44 4.46
CA PHE A 187 -21.16 3.31 5.64
C PHE A 187 -21.88 2.52 6.73
N ILE A 188 -21.18 1.55 7.34
CA ILE A 188 -21.72 0.71 8.42
C ILE A 188 -21.29 1.30 9.75
N GLU A 189 -22.25 1.60 10.61
CA GLU A 189 -22.02 2.09 11.97
C GLU A 189 -22.68 1.15 12.97
N VAL A 190 -22.09 1.05 14.14
CA VAL A 190 -22.73 0.43 15.30
C VAL A 190 -23.70 1.45 15.89
N ASP A 191 -24.98 1.12 15.98
CA ASP A 191 -25.94 1.96 16.67
C ASP A 191 -25.52 2.09 18.15
N SER A 192 -25.01 3.25 18.52
CA SER A 192 -24.65 3.58 19.92
C SER A 192 -25.61 4.63 20.44
N ASP A 193 -26.31 4.31 21.51
CA ASP A 193 -27.13 5.28 22.29
C ASP A 193 -26.26 6.22 23.15
N SER A 194 -24.92 6.14 23.06
CA SER A 194 -23.96 6.91 23.83
C SER A 194 -22.80 7.40 22.96
N ASP A 195 -22.31 8.61 23.29
CA ASP A 195 -21.14 9.30 22.66
C ASP A 195 -19.78 8.57 22.88
N ASP A 196 -19.79 7.28 23.13
CA ASP A 196 -18.63 6.45 23.46
C ASP A 196 -17.85 6.02 22.20
N GLY A 197 -17.08 6.90 21.62
CA GLY A 197 -16.28 6.47 20.46
C GLY A 197 -15.28 7.48 19.90
N VAL A 198 -15.28 8.72 20.35
CA VAL A 198 -14.41 9.76 19.80
C VAL A 198 -13.31 10.13 20.78
N GLY A 199 -12.14 9.52 20.64
CA GLY A 199 -10.91 10.00 21.28
C GLY A 199 -10.32 11.16 20.49
N SER A 200 -9.84 12.20 21.15
CA SER A 200 -9.12 13.30 20.55
C SER A 200 -7.83 12.79 19.90
N GLY A 201 -7.77 12.77 18.56
CA GLY A 201 -6.57 12.40 17.81
C GLY A 201 -6.75 11.33 16.73
N GLY A 202 -8.00 10.93 16.38
CA GLY A 202 -8.24 10.01 15.26
C GLY A 202 -7.87 8.54 15.50
N TYR A 203 -7.55 8.15 16.73
CA TYR A 203 -7.39 6.76 17.19
C TYR A 203 -8.56 6.40 18.10
N ALA A 204 -9.09 5.17 17.92
CA ALA A 204 -10.15 4.66 18.77
C ALA A 204 -9.76 4.79 20.26
N SER A 205 -10.58 5.51 21.04
CA SER A 205 -10.53 5.44 22.51
C SER A 205 -10.86 4.02 22.95
N GLU A 206 -10.49 3.63 24.19
CA GLU A 206 -10.91 2.35 24.77
C GLU A 206 -12.43 2.27 24.75
N THR A 207 -12.97 1.60 23.72
CA THR A 207 -14.40 1.34 23.56
C THR A 207 -14.86 0.34 24.61
N SER A 208 -16.07 0.51 25.14
CA SER A 208 -16.64 -0.43 26.10
C SER A 208 -16.72 -1.85 25.52
N GLU A 209 -16.61 -2.87 26.37
CA GLU A 209 -16.72 -4.27 25.93
C GLU A 209 -18.09 -4.55 25.24
N GLU A 210 -19.14 -3.83 25.65
CA GLU A 210 -20.45 -3.93 25.03
C GLU A 210 -20.44 -3.38 23.59
N TYR A 211 -19.78 -2.27 23.34
CA TYR A 211 -19.63 -1.69 21.99
C TYR A 211 -18.82 -2.65 21.10
N LYS A 212 -17.72 -3.21 21.60
CA LYS A 212 -16.92 -4.20 20.85
C LYS A 212 -17.74 -5.43 20.48
N ALA A 213 -18.58 -5.94 21.41
CA ALA A 213 -19.43 -7.07 21.14
C ALA A 213 -20.48 -6.77 20.06
N LYS A 214 -21.14 -5.59 20.12
CA LYS A 214 -22.09 -5.14 19.08
C LYS A 214 -21.40 -4.98 17.72
N GLN A 215 -20.20 -4.43 17.71
CA GLN A 215 -19.39 -4.29 16.50
C GLN A 215 -19.05 -5.64 15.89
N GLN A 216 -18.62 -6.60 16.70
CA GLN A 216 -18.29 -7.96 16.23
C GLN A 216 -19.52 -8.68 15.65
N GLU A 217 -20.68 -8.55 16.29
CA GLU A 217 -21.92 -9.17 15.79
C GLU A 217 -22.36 -8.54 14.48
N LEU A 218 -22.31 -7.20 14.37
CA LEU A 218 -22.60 -6.48 13.13
C LEU A 218 -21.64 -6.90 12.00
N MET A 219 -20.34 -6.97 12.28
CA MET A 219 -19.35 -7.41 11.30
C MET A 219 -19.60 -8.84 10.86
N LYS A 220 -19.92 -9.76 11.77
CA LYS A 220 -20.25 -11.14 11.46
C LYS A 220 -21.46 -11.24 10.53
N GLU A 221 -22.51 -10.46 10.78
CA GLU A 221 -23.70 -10.39 9.92
C GLU A 221 -23.32 -9.91 8.52
N ARG A 222 -22.50 -8.85 8.40
CA ARG A 222 -22.15 -8.25 7.11
C ARG A 222 -21.18 -9.12 6.32
N VAL A 223 -20.18 -9.71 6.96
CA VAL A 223 -19.27 -10.68 6.35
C VAL A 223 -20.07 -11.87 5.80
N GLY A 224 -20.98 -12.46 6.60
CA GLY A 224 -21.78 -13.60 6.18
C GLY A 224 -22.73 -13.32 5.00
N LYS A 225 -23.10 -12.05 4.75
CA LYS A 225 -23.96 -11.64 3.64
C LYS A 225 -23.18 -11.20 2.39
N SER A 226 -21.86 -11.11 2.47
CA SER A 226 -21.01 -10.58 1.40
C SER A 226 -20.54 -11.68 0.44
N ASP A 227 -20.47 -11.33 -0.84
CA ASP A 227 -19.86 -12.16 -1.87
C ASP A 227 -18.37 -11.87 -1.99
N ILE A 228 -17.97 -10.62 -1.77
CA ILE A 228 -16.58 -10.15 -1.74
C ILE A 228 -16.37 -9.38 -0.45
N VAL A 229 -15.33 -9.73 0.31
CA VAL A 229 -14.83 -8.94 1.44
C VAL A 229 -13.43 -8.48 1.10
N ILE A 230 -13.15 -7.18 1.24
CA ILE A 230 -11.81 -6.61 1.03
C ILE A 230 -11.35 -5.99 2.33
N THR A 231 -10.23 -6.47 2.86
CA THR A 231 -9.64 -5.95 4.10
C THR A 231 -8.39 -5.15 3.80
N THR A 232 -8.29 -3.96 4.40
CA THR A 232 -7.19 -3.02 4.17
C THR A 232 -6.63 -2.40 5.45
N ALA A 233 -6.98 -2.96 6.62
CA ALA A 233 -6.60 -2.39 7.89
C ALA A 233 -5.14 -2.69 8.23
N LEU A 234 -4.34 -1.64 8.29
CA LEU A 234 -2.92 -1.71 8.64
C LEU A 234 -2.62 -0.73 9.76
N ILE A 235 -1.79 -1.14 10.70
CA ILE A 235 -1.24 -0.28 11.75
C ILE A 235 0.26 -0.13 11.46
N PRO A 236 0.77 1.09 11.27
CA PRO A 236 2.19 1.30 11.00
C PRO A 236 3.07 0.62 12.05
N ASN A 237 4.09 -0.11 11.60
CA ASN A 237 5.09 -0.78 12.44
C ASN A 237 4.52 -1.83 13.44
N ARG A 238 3.30 -2.34 13.20
CA ARG A 238 2.69 -3.39 14.02
C ARG A 238 2.07 -4.47 13.12
N PRO A 239 1.86 -5.69 13.63
CA PRO A 239 1.05 -6.68 12.96
C PRO A 239 -0.34 -6.13 12.61
N ALA A 240 -0.90 -6.58 11.50
CA ALA A 240 -2.26 -6.23 11.10
C ALA A 240 -3.28 -6.66 12.18
N PRO A 241 -4.31 -5.86 12.44
CA PRO A 241 -5.33 -6.25 13.40
C PRO A 241 -6.14 -7.44 12.86
N MET A 242 -6.39 -8.43 13.70
CA MET A 242 -7.27 -9.55 13.38
C MET A 242 -8.72 -9.07 13.39
N LEU A 243 -9.37 -9.04 12.22
CA LEU A 243 -10.73 -8.51 12.03
C LEU A 243 -11.73 -9.61 11.69
N ILE A 244 -11.30 -10.63 10.96
CA ILE A 244 -12.14 -11.73 10.48
C ILE A 244 -11.61 -13.05 11.04
N PRO A 245 -12.09 -13.49 12.23
CA PRO A 245 -11.77 -14.80 12.76
C PRO A 245 -12.39 -15.90 11.88
N LYS A 246 -11.83 -17.10 11.96
CA LYS A 246 -12.31 -18.28 11.23
C LYS A 246 -13.82 -18.48 11.34
N SER A 247 -14.39 -18.27 12.52
CA SER A 247 -15.83 -18.39 12.77
C SER A 247 -16.69 -17.40 11.96
N MET A 248 -16.15 -16.25 11.54
CA MET A 248 -16.82 -15.34 10.61
C MET A 248 -16.72 -15.85 9.16
N VAL A 249 -15.56 -16.36 8.75
CA VAL A 249 -15.38 -16.97 7.42
C VAL A 249 -16.40 -18.10 7.21
N GLU A 250 -16.62 -18.91 8.25
CA GLU A 250 -17.58 -20.03 8.22
C GLU A 250 -19.06 -19.60 8.07
N THR A 251 -19.37 -18.31 8.22
CA THR A 251 -20.71 -17.78 7.94
C THR A 251 -20.91 -17.37 6.48
N MET A 252 -19.85 -17.27 5.70
CA MET A 252 -19.92 -16.88 4.29
C MET A 252 -20.44 -18.02 3.41
N ALA A 253 -21.12 -17.66 2.34
CA ALA A 253 -21.60 -18.64 1.36
C ALA A 253 -20.42 -19.22 0.55
N PRO A 254 -20.44 -20.52 0.21
CA PRO A 254 -19.49 -21.08 -0.75
C PRO A 254 -19.48 -20.30 -2.06
N GLY A 255 -18.31 -20.07 -2.64
CA GLY A 255 -18.11 -19.22 -3.82
C GLY A 255 -17.89 -17.74 -3.51
N SER A 256 -17.86 -17.35 -2.23
CA SER A 256 -17.45 -16.02 -1.80
C SER A 256 -15.90 -15.92 -1.72
N VAL A 257 -15.38 -14.69 -1.66
CA VAL A 257 -13.95 -14.43 -1.54
C VAL A 257 -13.63 -13.35 -0.51
N ILE A 258 -12.53 -13.53 0.19
CA ILE A 258 -11.88 -12.51 1.01
C ILE A 258 -10.57 -12.11 0.31
N MET A 259 -10.40 -10.82 0.00
CA MET A 259 -9.16 -10.23 -0.49
C MET A 259 -8.47 -9.53 0.66
N ASP A 260 -7.41 -10.10 1.19
CA ASP A 260 -6.70 -9.56 2.35
C ASP A 260 -5.44 -8.79 1.96
N LEU A 261 -5.55 -7.46 1.87
CA LEU A 261 -4.45 -6.59 1.50
C LEU A 261 -3.44 -6.36 2.64
N ALA A 262 -3.69 -6.92 3.81
CA ALA A 262 -2.81 -6.82 4.96
C ALA A 262 -1.93 -8.07 5.15
N SER A 263 -1.92 -9.01 4.21
CA SER A 263 -1.26 -10.32 4.30
C SER A 263 0.23 -10.25 4.66
N GLU A 264 1.00 -9.31 4.10
CA GLU A 264 2.42 -9.06 4.44
C GLU A 264 2.67 -8.72 5.92
N ASN A 265 1.63 -8.29 6.63
CA ASN A 265 1.68 -7.90 8.04
C ASN A 265 0.91 -8.88 8.94
N GLY A 266 0.70 -10.11 8.49
CA GLY A 266 0.01 -11.17 9.21
C GLY A 266 -1.47 -11.33 8.87
N GLY A 267 -2.04 -10.43 8.04
CA GLY A 267 -3.42 -10.49 7.58
C GLY A 267 -4.47 -9.98 8.56
N ASN A 268 -5.60 -9.52 8.00
CA ASN A 268 -6.78 -9.16 8.77
C ASN A 268 -7.74 -10.36 8.95
N CYS A 269 -7.55 -11.44 8.21
CA CYS A 269 -8.31 -12.68 8.32
C CYS A 269 -7.43 -13.79 8.91
N GLU A 270 -7.98 -14.54 9.88
CA GLU A 270 -7.27 -15.62 10.58
C GLU A 270 -6.73 -16.71 9.64
N LEU A 271 -7.41 -16.93 8.52
CA LEU A 271 -7.06 -17.96 7.55
C LEU A 271 -6.14 -17.46 6.41
N THR A 272 -5.75 -16.20 6.45
CA THR A 272 -4.84 -15.63 5.43
C THR A 272 -3.47 -16.28 5.51
N GLN A 273 -2.95 -16.67 4.36
CA GLN A 273 -1.56 -17.08 4.17
C GLN A 273 -0.95 -16.14 3.11
N GLU A 274 0.19 -15.55 3.44
CA GLU A 274 0.85 -14.59 2.56
C GLU A 274 1.23 -15.24 1.23
N ASN A 275 0.86 -14.58 0.13
CA ASN A 275 1.09 -15.02 -1.26
C ASN A 275 0.42 -16.35 -1.63
N GLU A 276 -0.61 -16.76 -0.90
CA GLU A 276 -1.39 -17.96 -1.19
C GLU A 276 -2.89 -17.66 -1.31
N ILE A 277 -3.59 -18.54 -2.02
CA ILE A 277 -5.06 -18.55 -2.05
C ILE A 277 -5.52 -19.79 -1.29
N VAL A 278 -6.10 -19.57 -0.12
CA VAL A 278 -6.64 -20.63 0.75
C VAL A 278 -8.11 -20.86 0.39
N ASN A 279 -8.54 -22.11 0.29
CA ASN A 279 -9.95 -22.46 0.18
C ASN A 279 -10.44 -23.09 1.49
N HIS A 280 -11.37 -22.41 2.16
CA HIS A 280 -11.99 -22.92 3.38
C HIS A 280 -13.50 -23.08 3.18
N ASN A 281 -13.97 -24.32 3.10
CA ASN A 281 -15.40 -24.65 2.89
C ASN A 281 -16.03 -23.97 1.64
N GLY A 282 -15.23 -23.77 0.59
CA GLY A 282 -15.68 -23.10 -0.64
C GLY A 282 -15.59 -21.57 -0.62
N VAL A 283 -15.11 -20.97 0.48
CA VAL A 283 -14.75 -19.56 0.55
C VAL A 283 -13.25 -19.44 0.21
N LEU A 284 -12.91 -18.57 -0.73
CA LEU A 284 -11.51 -18.28 -1.07
C LEU A 284 -10.99 -17.15 -0.19
N ILE A 285 -9.79 -17.33 0.35
CA ILE A 285 -9.06 -16.28 1.06
C ILE A 285 -7.79 -16.01 0.24
N ASP A 286 -7.76 -14.87 -0.44
CA ASP A 286 -6.65 -14.45 -1.29
C ASP A 286 -5.73 -13.53 -0.48
N GLY A 287 -4.56 -14.05 -0.12
CA GLY A 287 -3.49 -13.37 0.60
C GLY A 287 -2.37 -12.88 -0.31
N ASN A 288 -2.62 -12.73 -1.63
CA ASN A 288 -1.61 -12.16 -2.52
C ASN A 288 -1.26 -10.74 -2.07
N SER A 289 0.01 -10.55 -1.72
CA SER A 289 0.56 -9.27 -1.33
C SER A 289 0.82 -8.38 -2.55
N ASN A 290 1.82 -7.76 -2.77
CA ASN A 290 2.33 -6.99 -3.93
C ASN A 290 1.40 -6.90 -5.18
N LEU A 291 0.10 -6.63 -4.98
CA LEU A 291 -0.86 -6.44 -6.06
C LEU A 291 -0.46 -5.34 -7.06
N PRO A 292 0.23 -4.23 -6.64
CA PRO A 292 0.70 -3.22 -7.56
C PRO A 292 1.61 -3.76 -8.67
N SER A 293 2.44 -4.78 -8.41
CA SER A 293 3.31 -5.40 -9.43
C SER A 293 2.52 -6.08 -10.55
N THR A 294 1.27 -6.49 -10.30
CA THR A 294 0.39 -7.07 -11.33
C THR A 294 -0.17 -6.00 -12.29
N MET A 295 0.10 -4.71 -12.03
CA MET A 295 -0.22 -3.56 -12.87
C MET A 295 1.04 -2.70 -13.10
N ALA A 296 2.14 -3.34 -13.43
CA ALA A 296 3.48 -2.75 -13.45
C ALA A 296 3.57 -1.44 -14.26
N TYR A 297 2.83 -1.32 -15.37
CA TYR A 297 2.83 -0.10 -16.20
C TYR A 297 2.44 1.15 -15.40
N HIS A 298 1.25 1.18 -14.79
CA HIS A 298 0.80 2.34 -14.01
C HIS A 298 1.51 2.46 -12.66
N SER A 299 1.87 1.34 -12.04
CA SER A 299 2.63 1.33 -10.78
C SER A 299 3.98 2.00 -10.96
N SER A 300 4.71 1.68 -12.04
CA SER A 300 5.99 2.32 -12.37
C SER A 300 5.82 3.79 -12.73
N GLN A 301 4.76 4.15 -13.47
CA GLN A 301 4.50 5.56 -13.79
C GLN A 301 4.26 6.40 -12.54
N LEU A 302 3.46 5.91 -11.58
CA LEU A 302 3.19 6.63 -10.34
C LEU A 302 4.43 6.68 -9.46
N PHE A 303 5.14 5.56 -9.32
CA PHE A 303 6.40 5.49 -8.58
C PHE A 303 7.42 6.50 -9.12
N SER A 304 7.63 6.54 -10.45
CA SER A 304 8.57 7.48 -11.06
C SER A 304 8.20 8.95 -10.82
N LYS A 305 6.90 9.29 -10.81
CA LYS A 305 6.43 10.64 -10.47
C LYS A 305 6.66 10.98 -9.00
N ASN A 306 6.49 10.01 -8.10
CA ASN A 306 6.79 10.22 -6.69
C ASN A 306 8.29 10.48 -6.49
N ILE A 307 9.16 9.67 -7.13
CA ILE A 307 10.62 9.87 -7.07
C ILE A 307 11.03 11.20 -7.71
N GLU A 308 10.45 11.55 -8.86
CA GLU A 308 10.68 12.86 -9.48
C GLU A 308 10.36 14.00 -8.50
N ALA A 309 9.22 13.93 -7.80
CA ALA A 309 8.82 14.94 -6.83
C ALA A 309 9.79 15.02 -5.63
N ILE A 310 10.31 13.88 -5.16
CA ILE A 310 11.30 13.83 -4.07
C ILE A 310 12.61 14.48 -4.52
N ILE A 311 13.14 14.11 -5.69
CA ILE A 311 14.40 14.67 -6.21
C ILE A 311 14.23 16.16 -6.48
N ASP A 312 13.08 16.59 -7.04
CA ASP A 312 12.76 18.00 -7.28
C ASP A 312 12.72 18.79 -5.97
N HIS A 313 12.20 18.21 -4.89
CA HIS A 313 12.14 18.83 -3.58
C HIS A 313 13.53 19.01 -2.96
N CYS A 314 14.45 18.08 -3.21
CA CYS A 314 15.85 18.18 -2.79
C CYS A 314 16.70 19.10 -3.69
N HIS A 315 16.14 19.64 -4.79
CA HIS A 315 16.87 20.46 -5.76
C HIS A 315 16.64 21.96 -5.50
N SER A 316 17.71 22.70 -5.29
CA SER A 316 17.73 24.16 -5.14
C SER A 316 18.46 24.84 -6.30
N GLU A 317 18.57 26.16 -6.28
CA GLU A 317 19.40 26.94 -7.24
C GLU A 317 20.90 26.56 -7.14
N GLU A 318 21.33 26.07 -5.98
CA GLU A 318 22.72 25.63 -5.72
C GLU A 318 22.95 24.16 -6.13
N GLY A 319 21.92 23.46 -6.62
CA GLY A 319 21.94 22.06 -6.98
C GLY A 319 21.22 21.15 -5.97
N PHE A 320 21.53 19.85 -5.98
CA PHE A 320 20.93 18.84 -5.10
C PHE A 320 21.49 18.98 -3.67
N LYS A 321 20.59 19.05 -2.67
CA LYS A 321 20.95 19.20 -1.26
C LYS A 321 20.01 18.40 -0.36
N LEU A 322 20.58 17.75 0.65
CA LEU A 322 19.83 17.12 1.76
C LEU A 322 19.68 18.14 2.90
N ASP A 323 18.63 18.96 2.82
CA ASP A 323 18.37 19.98 3.84
C ASP A 323 17.65 19.36 5.04
N LYS A 324 18.33 19.26 6.16
CA LYS A 324 17.81 18.66 7.40
C LYS A 324 16.90 19.58 8.19
N GLU A 325 16.77 20.85 7.80
CA GLU A 325 15.79 21.76 8.37
C GLU A 325 14.40 21.55 7.70
N ASP A 326 14.38 20.90 6.53
CA ASP A 326 13.14 20.49 5.86
C ASP A 326 12.60 19.20 6.48
N GLU A 327 11.38 19.24 7.02
CA GLU A 327 10.75 18.11 7.72
C GLU A 327 10.54 16.87 6.83
N ILE A 328 10.38 17.06 5.51
CA ILE A 328 10.17 15.97 4.55
C ILE A 328 11.47 15.23 4.31
N ILE A 329 12.55 15.98 4.07
CA ILE A 329 13.89 15.43 3.85
C ILE A 329 14.37 14.75 5.14
N ASP A 330 14.27 15.43 6.28
CA ASP A 330 14.69 14.90 7.57
C ASP A 330 13.91 13.63 7.95
N GLY A 331 12.62 13.62 7.71
CA GLY A 331 11.77 12.46 8.00
C GLY A 331 12.13 11.21 7.21
N MET A 332 12.48 11.35 5.92
CA MET A 332 12.88 10.22 5.07
C MET A 332 14.32 9.77 5.30
N LEU A 333 15.22 10.68 5.71
CA LEU A 333 16.67 10.45 5.83
C LEU A 333 16.99 9.66 7.09
N PHE A 334 16.90 8.34 7.02
CA PHE A 334 17.12 7.45 8.17
C PHE A 334 18.59 7.06 8.38
N ILE A 335 19.43 7.15 7.33
CA ILE A 335 20.89 7.04 7.39
C ILE A 335 21.51 8.25 6.71
N GLU A 336 22.54 8.86 7.33
CA GLU A 336 23.36 9.93 6.76
C GLU A 336 24.84 9.55 6.86
N ASN A 337 25.50 9.35 5.71
CA ASN A 337 26.92 8.97 5.64
C ASN A 337 27.31 7.79 6.56
N GLY A 338 26.40 6.81 6.69
CA GLY A 338 26.56 5.64 7.56
C GLY A 338 26.08 5.83 8.99
N GLU A 339 25.70 7.03 9.40
CA GLU A 339 25.08 7.25 10.71
C GLU A 339 23.58 7.06 10.65
N ILE A 340 23.03 6.17 11.46
CA ILE A 340 21.59 5.94 11.55
C ILE A 340 20.96 7.08 12.33
N ARG A 341 19.97 7.77 11.76
CA ARG A 341 19.33 8.95 12.36
C ARG A 341 17.98 8.63 12.98
N HIS A 342 17.19 7.75 12.35
CA HIS A 342 15.82 7.43 12.78
C HIS A 342 15.82 6.71 14.14
N GLN A 343 15.20 7.35 15.15
CA GLN A 343 15.28 6.92 16.54
C GLN A 343 14.71 5.52 16.76
N GLN A 344 13.52 5.23 16.22
CA GLN A 344 12.89 3.90 16.37
C GLN A 344 13.73 2.78 15.75
N THR A 345 14.42 3.07 14.64
CA THR A 345 15.36 2.11 14.04
C THR A 345 16.54 1.84 14.96
N LYS A 346 17.10 2.88 15.60
CA LYS A 346 18.18 2.71 16.60
C LYS A 346 17.74 1.85 17.78
N GLU A 347 16.53 2.06 18.28
CA GLU A 347 15.99 1.32 19.42
C GLU A 347 15.67 -0.15 19.08
N SER A 348 15.53 -0.48 17.80
CA SER A 348 15.24 -1.82 17.32
C SER A 348 16.51 -2.64 17.01
N MET A 349 17.68 -2.03 17.08
CA MET A 349 19.00 -2.66 16.81
C MET A 349 19.63 -3.29 18.04
#